data_6d51c62d6813b7b7095bcf52ffc54007
#
_entry.id   6d51c62d6813b7b7095bcf52ffc54007
#
_cell.length_a   1.000
_cell.length_b   1.000
_cell.length_c   1.000
_cell.angle_alpha   90.00
_cell.angle_beta   90.00
_cell.angle_gamma   90.00
#
_symmetry.space_group_name_H-M   'P 1'
#
loop_
_entity.id
_entity.type
_entity.pdbx_description
1 polymer ?
#
loop_
_entity_poly.entity_id
_entity_poly.type
_entity_poly.pdbx_seq_one_letter_code
_entity_poly.pdbx_strand_id
1 'polypeptide(L)'
;MTASSSLPFHESPHRYFVMRNLYESAVKQLVLKLKILNSEFNTLYARNPIHHIESRVKSSESIAAKLQRKGSPVTLEAAARDINDIAGVRVVCNYIDDVYRVAGMLERQEDLEIVKRQDYIKTPNYNGYRSLHLDVRVPVYLSNRTEHVVAEIQIRTIAMDFWASLEHDIHYKADRAKLPSGIDEEMFACAEKIAEIDQQMQDMYRRIADAEANADAAKK
;
A
#
# COMPACT_ATOMS: atom_id res chain seq x y z
N MET A 1 -22.98 27.68 -12.86
CA MET A 1 -21.62 28.25 -12.89
C MET A 1 -20.68 27.15 -12.46
N THR A 2 -20.12 26.43 -13.42
CA THR A 2 -19.16 25.36 -13.18
C THR A 2 -17.83 26.00 -12.81
N ALA A 3 -17.39 25.82 -11.57
CA ALA A 3 -16.04 26.17 -11.15
C ALA A 3 -15.07 25.38 -12.02
N SER A 4 -14.38 26.06 -12.92
CA SER A 4 -13.20 25.55 -13.61
C SER A 4 -12.17 25.24 -12.54
N SER A 5 -12.06 23.99 -12.14
CA SER A 5 -10.98 23.54 -11.24
C SER A 5 -9.69 23.59 -12.05
N SER A 6 -8.99 24.70 -11.88
CA SER A 6 -7.68 24.89 -12.46
C SER A 6 -6.73 23.85 -11.86
N LEU A 7 -6.11 22.99 -12.70
CA LEU A 7 -5.14 22.00 -12.28
C LEU A 7 -4.00 22.68 -11.47
N PRO A 8 -3.56 22.15 -10.32
CA PRO A 8 -2.47 22.74 -9.52
C PRO A 8 -1.16 22.94 -10.28
N PHE A 9 -0.96 22.22 -11.41
CA PHE A 9 0.21 22.27 -12.28
C PHE A 9 -0.09 23.01 -13.59
N HIS A 10 -0.61 24.25 -13.49
CA HIS A 10 -1.08 25.08 -14.64
C HIS A 10 -0.03 25.38 -15.70
N GLU A 11 1.22 25.47 -15.29
CA GLU A 11 2.30 25.89 -16.19
C GLU A 11 2.58 24.89 -17.32
N SER A 12 2.15 23.64 -17.19
CA SER A 12 2.35 22.62 -18.22
C SER A 12 1.37 21.44 -18.09
N PRO A 13 0.10 21.56 -18.48
CA PRO A 13 -0.87 20.45 -18.43
C PRO A 13 -0.38 19.21 -19.18
N HIS A 14 0.26 19.38 -20.33
CA HIS A 14 0.83 18.28 -21.11
C HIS A 14 1.88 17.48 -20.31
N ARG A 15 2.82 18.18 -19.63
CA ARG A 15 3.85 17.52 -18.80
C ARG A 15 3.22 16.76 -17.63
N TYR A 16 2.17 17.28 -17.02
CA TYR A 16 1.42 16.55 -15.99
C TYR A 16 0.82 15.25 -16.53
N PHE A 17 0.18 15.30 -17.71
CA PHE A 17 -0.38 14.06 -18.31
C PHE A 17 0.69 13.05 -18.70
N VAL A 18 1.85 13.51 -19.19
CA VAL A 18 3.01 12.64 -19.46
C VAL A 18 3.50 11.97 -18.18
N MET A 19 3.68 12.74 -17.12
CA MET A 19 4.06 12.22 -15.79
C MET A 19 3.02 11.22 -15.28
N ARG A 20 1.74 11.59 -15.30
CA ARG A 20 0.63 10.74 -14.85
C ARG A 20 0.61 9.39 -15.60
N ASN A 21 0.73 9.41 -16.93
CA ASN A 21 0.78 8.20 -17.74
C ASN A 21 1.93 7.28 -17.35
N LEU A 22 3.08 7.84 -16.98
CA LEU A 22 4.24 7.09 -16.53
C LEU A 22 3.95 6.37 -15.20
N TYR A 23 3.35 7.06 -14.22
CA TYR A 23 2.94 6.46 -12.95
C TYR A 23 1.80 5.44 -13.10
N GLU A 24 0.84 5.68 -13.99
CA GLU A 24 -0.20 4.70 -14.33
C GLU A 24 0.40 3.43 -14.96
N SER A 25 1.44 3.57 -15.77
CA SER A 25 2.16 2.45 -16.37
C SER A 25 2.91 1.62 -15.32
N ALA A 26 3.56 2.27 -14.35
CA ALA A 26 4.19 1.60 -13.23
C ALA A 26 3.17 0.83 -12.38
N VAL A 27 2.02 1.43 -12.06
CA VAL A 27 0.91 0.77 -11.35
C VAL A 27 0.44 -0.47 -12.11
N LYS A 28 0.22 -0.37 -13.43
CA LYS A 28 -0.22 -1.52 -14.27
C LYS A 28 0.77 -2.68 -14.20
N GLN A 29 2.08 -2.41 -14.25
CA GLN A 29 3.12 -3.45 -14.15
C GLN A 29 3.11 -4.12 -12.78
N LEU A 30 3.05 -3.34 -11.69
CA LEU A 30 2.99 -3.89 -10.33
C LEU A 30 1.74 -4.73 -10.11
N VAL A 31 0.57 -4.25 -10.56
CA VAL A 31 -0.69 -5.00 -10.46
C VAL A 31 -0.63 -6.29 -11.29
N LEU A 32 -0.03 -6.26 -12.48
CA LEU A 32 0.15 -7.47 -13.30
C LEU A 32 1.02 -8.50 -12.59
N LYS A 33 2.16 -8.09 -12.02
CA LYS A 33 3.04 -8.98 -11.23
C LYS A 33 2.31 -9.63 -10.06
N LEU A 34 1.57 -8.84 -9.28
CA LEU A 34 0.78 -9.34 -8.17
C LEU A 34 -0.35 -10.28 -8.61
N LYS A 35 -0.99 -10.01 -9.75
CA LYS A 35 -1.99 -10.92 -10.34
C LYS A 35 -1.40 -12.23 -10.81
N ILE A 36 -0.18 -12.22 -11.35
CA ILE A 36 0.55 -13.45 -11.72
C ILE A 36 0.83 -14.28 -10.45
N LEU A 37 1.38 -13.69 -9.40
CA LEU A 37 1.59 -14.36 -8.11
C LEU A 37 0.28 -14.91 -7.54
N ASN A 38 -0.79 -14.11 -7.55
CA ASN A 38 -2.12 -14.52 -7.09
C ASN A 38 -2.66 -15.73 -7.87
N SER A 39 -2.46 -15.75 -9.19
CA SER A 39 -2.86 -16.87 -10.05
C SER A 39 -2.03 -18.12 -9.76
N GLU A 40 -0.72 -17.99 -9.58
CA GLU A 40 0.17 -19.08 -9.20
C GLU A 40 -0.26 -19.71 -7.87
N PHE A 41 -0.56 -18.90 -6.85
CA PHE A 41 -1.05 -19.41 -5.57
C PHE A 41 -2.34 -20.22 -5.72
N ASN A 42 -3.30 -19.73 -6.48
CA ASN A 42 -4.56 -20.44 -6.72
C ASN A 42 -4.38 -21.75 -7.49
N THR A 43 -3.30 -21.89 -8.25
CA THR A 43 -3.07 -23.07 -9.11
C THR A 43 -2.19 -24.10 -8.44
N LEU A 44 -1.12 -23.68 -7.74
CA LEU A 44 -0.06 -24.57 -7.28
C LEU A 44 -0.07 -24.83 -5.78
N TYR A 45 -0.75 -23.98 -5.00
CA TYR A 45 -0.73 -24.05 -3.54
C TYR A 45 -2.12 -24.28 -2.96
N ALA A 46 -2.18 -24.98 -1.83
CA ALA A 46 -3.44 -25.27 -1.14
C ALA A 46 -4.16 -24.00 -0.63
N ARG A 47 -3.41 -22.89 -0.47
CA ARG A 47 -3.95 -21.61 0.00
C ARG A 47 -3.28 -20.40 -0.66
N ASN A 48 -4.11 -19.43 -0.98
CA ASN A 48 -3.66 -18.13 -1.48
C ASN A 48 -3.47 -17.16 -0.30
N PRO A 49 -2.28 -16.55 -0.13
CA PRO A 49 -2.02 -15.54 0.90
C PRO A 49 -2.68 -14.19 0.60
N ILE A 50 -3.00 -13.88 -0.68
CA ILE A 50 -3.56 -12.61 -1.11
C ILE A 50 -5.08 -12.68 -1.07
N HIS A 51 -5.71 -11.80 -0.29
CA HIS A 51 -7.16 -11.62 -0.27
C HIS A 51 -7.62 -10.76 -1.44
N HIS A 52 -7.05 -9.55 -1.61
CA HIS A 52 -7.30 -8.69 -2.77
C HIS A 52 -6.19 -7.67 -3.00
N ILE A 53 -6.23 -7.02 -4.17
CA ILE A 53 -5.26 -6.03 -4.61
C ILE A 53 -6.03 -4.79 -5.05
N GLU A 54 -5.62 -3.64 -4.51
CA GLU A 54 -6.10 -2.32 -4.90
C GLU A 54 -4.96 -1.48 -5.46
N SER A 55 -5.28 -0.51 -6.29
CA SER A 55 -4.27 0.39 -6.83
C SER A 55 -4.83 1.76 -7.15
N ARG A 56 -3.98 2.78 -7.03
CA ARG A 56 -4.35 4.15 -7.40
C ARG A 56 -3.14 4.95 -7.87
N VAL A 57 -3.40 5.94 -8.70
CA VAL A 57 -2.50 7.07 -8.93
C VAL A 57 -3.09 8.28 -8.21
N LYS A 58 -2.27 8.94 -7.41
CA LYS A 58 -2.67 10.10 -6.60
C LYS A 58 -3.11 11.25 -7.51
N SER A 59 -4.20 11.94 -7.16
CA SER A 59 -4.70 13.09 -7.93
C SER A 59 -3.75 14.30 -7.83
N SER A 60 -3.83 15.21 -8.81
CA SER A 60 -3.05 16.45 -8.85
C SER A 60 -3.20 17.27 -7.58
N GLU A 61 -4.43 17.37 -7.06
CA GLU A 61 -4.76 18.11 -5.84
C GLU A 61 -4.10 17.47 -4.61
N SER A 62 -4.14 16.12 -4.53
CA SER A 62 -3.53 15.36 -3.44
C SER A 62 -1.99 15.45 -3.48
N ILE A 63 -1.39 15.49 -4.68
CA ILE A 63 0.05 15.69 -4.86
C ILE A 63 0.42 17.10 -4.38
N ALA A 64 -0.29 18.14 -4.83
CA ALA A 64 -0.04 19.53 -4.45
C ALA A 64 -0.17 19.73 -2.93
N ALA A 65 -1.24 19.21 -2.32
CA ALA A 65 -1.45 19.28 -0.88
C ALA A 65 -0.35 18.56 -0.09
N LYS A 66 0.18 17.43 -0.59
CA LYS A 66 1.28 16.71 0.05
C LYS A 66 2.60 17.47 -0.06
N LEU A 67 2.90 18.11 -1.21
CA LEU A 67 4.06 18.98 -1.38
C LEU A 67 4.02 20.17 -0.41
N GLN A 68 2.87 20.85 -0.31
CA GLN A 68 2.66 21.98 0.61
C GLN A 68 2.92 21.57 2.07
N ARG A 69 2.40 20.42 2.51
CA ARG A 69 2.64 19.89 3.87
C ARG A 69 4.11 19.57 4.13
N LYS A 70 4.87 19.21 3.10
CA LYS A 70 6.31 18.96 3.18
C LYS A 70 7.15 20.24 3.08
N GLY A 71 6.54 21.40 2.81
CA GLY A 71 7.27 22.64 2.54
C GLY A 71 8.03 22.63 1.21
N SER A 72 7.66 21.72 0.30
CA SER A 72 8.28 21.60 -1.03
C SER A 72 7.51 22.46 -2.04
N PRO A 73 8.19 23.00 -3.09
CA PRO A 73 7.51 23.73 -4.14
C PRO A 73 6.52 22.84 -4.90
N VAL A 74 5.37 23.42 -5.32
CA VAL A 74 4.33 22.69 -6.06
C VAL A 74 4.73 22.62 -7.55
N THR A 75 5.71 21.76 -7.86
CA THR A 75 6.20 21.51 -9.22
C THR A 75 6.23 20.02 -9.53
N LEU A 76 6.26 19.63 -10.80
CA LEU A 76 6.32 18.22 -11.21
C LEU A 76 7.65 17.57 -10.81
N GLU A 77 8.74 18.33 -10.85
CA GLU A 77 10.08 17.90 -10.43
C GLU A 77 10.11 17.61 -8.92
N ALA A 78 9.53 18.48 -8.11
CA ALA A 78 9.43 18.26 -6.67
C ALA A 78 8.49 17.09 -6.37
N ALA A 79 7.40 16.91 -7.12
CA ALA A 79 6.52 15.76 -6.98
C ALA A 79 7.26 14.44 -7.21
N ALA A 80 8.02 14.34 -8.28
CA ALA A 80 8.80 13.13 -8.61
C ALA A 80 9.93 12.84 -7.60
N ARG A 81 10.53 13.88 -7.00
CA ARG A 81 11.62 13.75 -6.03
C ARG A 81 11.14 13.47 -4.61
N ASP A 82 10.06 14.13 -4.16
CA ASP A 82 9.68 14.20 -2.74
C ASP A 82 8.48 13.32 -2.38
N ILE A 83 7.77 12.75 -3.38
CA ILE A 83 6.56 11.94 -3.16
C ILE A 83 6.72 10.54 -3.76
N ASN A 84 6.89 9.52 -2.93
CA ASN A 84 7.07 8.13 -3.37
C ASN A 84 5.72 7.42 -3.65
N ASP A 85 4.60 7.92 -3.11
CA ASP A 85 3.26 7.33 -3.20
C ASP A 85 2.35 7.98 -4.25
N ILE A 86 2.94 8.56 -5.32
CA ILE A 86 2.15 9.01 -6.49
C ILE A 86 1.50 7.80 -7.15
N ALA A 87 2.28 6.73 -7.37
CA ALA A 87 1.79 5.40 -7.73
C ALA A 87 1.69 4.57 -6.45
N GLY A 88 0.50 4.08 -6.13
CA GLY A 88 0.25 3.27 -4.95
C GLY A 88 -0.43 1.96 -5.30
N VAL A 89 0.07 0.86 -4.74
CA VAL A 89 -0.58 -0.45 -4.79
C VAL A 89 -0.78 -0.94 -3.36
N ARG A 90 -1.95 -1.47 -3.06
CA ARG A 90 -2.27 -2.09 -1.79
C ARG A 90 -2.51 -3.58 -2.00
N VAL A 91 -1.84 -4.41 -1.20
CA VAL A 91 -2.06 -5.84 -1.16
C VAL A 91 -2.63 -6.19 0.21
N VAL A 92 -3.83 -6.71 0.24
CA VAL A 92 -4.46 -7.18 1.46
C VAL A 92 -4.28 -8.68 1.55
N CYS A 93 -3.67 -9.14 2.64
CA CYS A 93 -3.35 -10.53 2.93
C CYS A 93 -4.28 -11.10 4.02
N ASN A 94 -4.37 -12.42 4.08
CA ASN A 94 -5.24 -13.07 5.08
C ASN A 94 -4.65 -13.02 6.48
N TYR A 95 -3.32 -13.25 6.62
CA TYR A 95 -2.63 -13.35 7.91
C TYR A 95 -1.33 -12.54 7.92
N ILE A 96 -0.80 -12.30 9.11
CA ILE A 96 0.45 -11.54 9.31
C ILE A 96 1.64 -12.19 8.58
N ASP A 97 1.77 -13.52 8.65
CA ASP A 97 2.84 -14.26 7.95
C ASP A 97 2.75 -14.10 6.43
N ASP A 98 1.53 -13.96 5.89
CA ASP A 98 1.31 -13.75 4.46
C ASP A 98 1.81 -12.40 4.00
N VAL A 99 1.69 -11.36 4.84
CA VAL A 99 2.25 -10.02 4.55
C VAL A 99 3.75 -10.13 4.28
N TYR A 100 4.49 -10.80 5.17
CA TYR A 100 5.93 -10.98 5.02
C TYR A 100 6.29 -11.92 3.87
N ARG A 101 5.48 -12.96 3.62
CA ARG A 101 5.65 -13.89 2.50
C ARG A 101 5.53 -13.17 1.16
N VAL A 102 4.49 -12.36 0.97
CA VAL A 102 4.28 -11.57 -0.25
C VAL A 102 5.38 -10.54 -0.42
N ALA A 103 5.77 -9.82 0.65
CA ALA A 103 6.89 -8.88 0.62
C ALA A 103 8.18 -9.55 0.15
N GLY A 104 8.55 -10.68 0.75
CA GLY A 104 9.76 -11.42 0.36
C GLY A 104 9.74 -11.96 -1.08
N MET A 105 8.56 -12.20 -1.65
CA MET A 105 8.45 -12.55 -3.06
C MET A 105 8.71 -11.36 -3.98
N LEU A 106 8.19 -10.18 -3.63
CA LEU A 106 8.45 -8.95 -4.37
C LEU A 106 9.93 -8.54 -4.27
N GLU A 107 10.53 -8.68 -3.10
CA GLU A 107 11.95 -8.37 -2.85
C GLU A 107 12.92 -9.26 -3.66
N ARG A 108 12.48 -10.45 -4.10
CA ARG A 108 13.27 -11.36 -4.95
C ARG A 108 13.09 -11.14 -6.45
N GLN A 109 12.21 -10.22 -6.88
CA GLN A 109 12.02 -9.91 -8.29
C GLN A 109 13.18 -9.08 -8.83
N GLU A 110 13.91 -9.59 -9.81
CA GLU A 110 15.12 -8.94 -10.36
C GLU A 110 14.87 -7.56 -10.99
N ASP A 111 13.65 -7.31 -11.43
CA ASP A 111 13.24 -6.04 -12.06
C ASP A 111 12.56 -5.06 -11.08
N LEU A 112 12.58 -5.35 -9.78
CA LEU A 112 12.13 -4.45 -8.73
C LEU A 112 13.28 -4.10 -7.78
N GLU A 113 13.70 -2.85 -7.79
CA GLU A 113 14.65 -2.32 -6.80
C GLU A 113 13.90 -1.82 -5.57
N ILE A 114 14.17 -2.38 -4.39
CA ILE A 114 13.61 -1.90 -3.13
C ILE A 114 14.38 -0.65 -2.70
N VAL A 115 13.76 0.51 -2.81
CA VAL A 115 14.33 1.81 -2.42
C VAL A 115 14.23 2.02 -0.91
N LYS A 116 13.12 1.59 -0.31
CA LYS A 116 12.87 1.74 1.13
C LYS A 116 11.92 0.67 1.62
N ARG A 117 12.15 0.18 2.85
CA ARG A 117 11.27 -0.72 3.57
C ARG A 117 10.91 -0.12 4.92
N GLN A 118 9.61 -0.02 5.24
CA GLN A 118 9.10 0.48 6.51
C GLN A 118 8.11 -0.53 7.09
N ASP A 119 8.43 -1.03 8.27
CA ASP A 119 7.66 -2.09 8.93
C ASP A 119 6.88 -1.51 10.12
N TYR A 120 5.70 -0.99 9.82
CA TYR A 120 4.76 -0.48 10.82
C TYR A 120 3.98 -1.60 11.54
N ILE A 121 4.17 -2.87 11.17
CA ILE A 121 3.63 -4.00 11.91
C ILE A 121 4.45 -4.20 13.18
N LYS A 122 5.79 -4.21 13.03
CA LYS A 122 6.73 -4.35 14.17
C LYS A 122 6.86 -3.09 15.00
N THR A 123 6.80 -1.93 14.34
CA THR A 123 6.93 -0.61 14.98
C THR A 123 5.75 0.24 14.53
N PRO A 124 4.59 0.12 15.18
CA PRO A 124 3.39 0.87 14.81
C PRO A 124 3.61 2.37 14.84
N ASN A 125 2.87 3.09 14.01
CA ASN A 125 2.88 4.54 14.03
C ASN A 125 2.21 5.06 15.33
N TYR A 126 2.40 6.32 15.65
CA TYR A 126 1.88 6.96 16.89
C TYR A 126 0.36 6.83 17.09
N ASN A 127 -0.40 6.69 15.99
CA ASN A 127 -1.86 6.51 16.01
C ASN A 127 -2.31 5.03 16.01
N GLY A 128 -1.37 4.07 16.12
CA GLY A 128 -1.67 2.64 16.05
C GLY A 128 -1.72 2.05 14.65
N TYR A 129 -1.44 2.83 13.61
CA TYR A 129 -1.41 2.35 12.22
C TYR A 129 -0.37 1.25 12.01
N ARG A 130 -0.78 0.16 11.35
CA ARG A 130 0.06 -0.99 11.00
C ARG A 130 -0.03 -1.31 9.51
N SER A 131 1.11 -1.53 8.88
CA SER A 131 1.26 -1.99 7.49
C SER A 131 2.74 -2.25 7.23
N LEU A 132 3.06 -3.06 6.25
CA LEU A 132 4.41 -3.12 5.68
C LEU A 132 4.43 -2.29 4.40
N HIS A 133 5.34 -1.31 4.31
CA HIS A 133 5.52 -0.46 3.14
C HIS A 133 6.82 -0.78 2.44
N LEU A 134 6.74 -0.91 1.11
CA LEU A 134 7.87 -1.01 0.21
C LEU A 134 7.80 0.13 -0.81
N ASP A 135 8.77 1.04 -0.77
CA ASP A 135 9.00 1.95 -1.89
C ASP A 135 9.87 1.19 -2.90
N VAL A 136 9.35 1.01 -4.10
CA VAL A 136 10.00 0.23 -5.16
C VAL A 136 10.25 1.08 -6.38
N ARG A 137 11.41 0.88 -7.03
CA ARG A 137 11.71 1.48 -8.32
C ARG A 137 11.30 0.52 -9.42
N VAL A 138 10.36 0.96 -10.27
CA VAL A 138 9.75 0.18 -11.34
C VAL A 138 10.28 0.68 -12.68
N PRO A 139 10.88 -0.16 -13.53
CA PRO A 139 11.21 0.23 -14.89
C PRO A 139 9.96 0.29 -15.76
N VAL A 140 9.75 1.40 -16.45
CA VAL A 140 8.67 1.59 -17.41
C VAL A 140 9.26 1.65 -18.81
N TYR A 141 8.98 0.64 -19.61
CA TYR A 141 9.49 0.52 -20.98
C TYR A 141 8.58 1.30 -21.93
N LEU A 142 9.09 2.42 -22.44
CA LEU A 142 8.43 3.26 -23.44
C LEU A 142 8.93 2.91 -24.84
N SER A 143 8.34 3.52 -25.86
CA SER A 143 8.65 3.23 -27.27
C SER A 143 10.12 3.44 -27.66
N ASN A 144 10.81 4.37 -27.01
CA ASN A 144 12.18 4.76 -27.37
C ASN A 144 13.14 4.89 -26.17
N ARG A 145 12.69 4.63 -24.94
CA ARG A 145 13.50 4.70 -23.73
C ARG A 145 12.86 3.94 -22.57
N THR A 146 13.66 3.68 -21.55
CA THR A 146 13.18 3.16 -20.27
C THR A 146 13.24 4.28 -19.23
N GLU A 147 12.12 4.49 -18.52
CA GLU A 147 12.04 5.39 -17.38
C GLU A 147 11.92 4.57 -16.10
N HIS A 148 12.39 5.13 -14.98
CA HIS A 148 12.26 4.48 -13.68
C HIS A 148 11.40 5.32 -12.77
N VAL A 149 10.36 4.72 -12.19
CA VAL A 149 9.38 5.39 -11.35
C VAL A 149 9.40 4.77 -9.96
N VAL A 150 9.37 5.61 -8.94
CA VAL A 150 9.16 5.12 -7.56
C VAL A 150 7.68 4.98 -7.31
N ALA A 151 7.28 3.81 -6.79
CA ALA A 151 5.92 3.47 -6.40
C ALA A 151 5.92 2.90 -4.98
N GLU A 152 4.84 3.13 -4.23
CA GLU A 152 4.64 2.55 -2.90
C GLU A 152 3.76 1.30 -2.98
N ILE A 153 4.22 0.20 -2.39
CA ILE A 153 3.41 -1.00 -2.16
C ILE A 153 3.12 -1.09 -0.66
N GLN A 154 1.85 -1.02 -0.30
CA GLN A 154 1.37 -1.22 1.06
C GLN A 154 0.85 -2.65 1.20
N ILE A 155 1.43 -3.44 2.11
CA ILE A 155 1.02 -4.82 2.36
C ILE A 155 0.52 -4.90 3.79
N ARG A 156 -0.71 -5.38 3.98
CA ARG A 156 -1.38 -5.43 5.28
C ARG A 156 -2.34 -6.61 5.36
N THR A 157 -2.77 -6.96 6.56
CA THR A 157 -3.86 -7.93 6.75
C THR A 157 -5.22 -7.28 6.52
N ILE A 158 -6.28 -8.09 6.45
CA ILE A 158 -7.67 -7.64 6.42
C ILE A 158 -7.97 -6.74 7.63
N ALA A 159 -7.50 -7.12 8.82
CA ALA A 159 -7.72 -6.38 10.06
C ALA A 159 -7.02 -5.01 10.05
N MET A 160 -5.77 -4.96 9.56
CA MET A 160 -5.03 -3.71 9.38
C MET A 160 -5.70 -2.80 8.35
N ASP A 161 -6.23 -3.36 7.26
CA ASP A 161 -6.92 -2.60 6.21
C ASP A 161 -8.26 -2.06 6.69
N PHE A 162 -9.01 -2.84 7.47
CA PHE A 162 -10.25 -2.40 8.11
C PHE A 162 -10.01 -1.15 8.97
N TRP A 163 -9.04 -1.19 9.89
CA TRP A 163 -8.75 -0.04 10.75
C TRP A 163 -8.27 1.18 9.95
N ALA A 164 -7.32 0.99 9.03
CA ALA A 164 -6.73 2.08 8.24
C ALA A 164 -7.75 2.77 7.31
N SER A 165 -8.74 2.02 6.81
CA SER A 165 -9.81 2.57 5.98
C SER A 165 -10.76 3.45 6.77
N LEU A 166 -11.12 3.04 8.01
CA LEU A 166 -12.01 3.80 8.88
C LEU A 166 -11.30 5.01 9.49
N GLU A 167 -10.05 4.88 9.91
CA GLU A 167 -9.23 6.00 10.39
C GLU A 167 -9.13 7.10 9.34
N HIS A 168 -8.83 6.72 8.10
CA HIS A 168 -8.76 7.66 6.99
C HIS A 168 -10.12 8.37 6.75
N ASP A 169 -11.23 7.64 6.86
CA ASP A 169 -12.58 8.22 6.67
C ASP A 169 -12.92 9.24 7.77
N ILE A 170 -12.60 8.91 9.03
CA ILE A 170 -12.83 9.79 10.18
C ILE A 170 -11.97 11.06 10.10
N HIS A 171 -10.67 10.92 9.81
CA HIS A 171 -9.74 12.06 9.81
C HIS A 171 -9.76 12.88 8.51
N TYR A 172 -10.17 12.31 7.37
CA TYR A 172 -10.21 13.01 6.09
C TYR A 172 -11.51 13.76 5.86
N LYS A 173 -12.65 13.18 6.27
CA LYS A 173 -13.99 13.79 6.07
C LYS A 173 -14.41 14.71 7.20
N ALA A 174 -13.92 14.50 8.41
CA ALA A 174 -14.21 15.37 9.53
C ALA A 174 -13.25 16.55 9.59
N ASP A 175 -13.79 17.75 9.83
CA ASP A 175 -13.00 18.90 10.21
C ASP A 175 -12.34 18.58 11.57
N ARG A 176 -11.01 18.45 11.60
CA ARG A 176 -10.27 18.09 12.82
C ARG A 176 -10.63 18.98 14.03
N ALA A 177 -10.99 20.23 13.77
CA ALA A 177 -11.42 21.16 14.81
C ALA A 177 -12.80 20.82 15.42
N LYS A 178 -13.56 19.93 14.80
CA LYS A 178 -14.89 19.49 15.23
C LYS A 178 -14.93 18.05 15.76
N LEU A 179 -13.80 17.36 15.76
CA LEU A 179 -13.73 16.03 16.35
C LEU A 179 -13.94 16.11 17.88
N PRO A 180 -14.70 15.16 18.48
CA PRO A 180 -14.80 15.06 19.92
C PRO A 180 -13.44 14.91 20.59
N SER A 181 -13.27 15.47 21.78
CA SER A 181 -12.07 15.23 22.58
C SER A 181 -11.95 13.74 22.93
N GLY A 182 -10.73 13.20 22.85
CA GLY A 182 -10.47 11.78 23.17
C GLY A 182 -10.62 10.83 22.00
N ILE A 183 -11.04 11.29 20.80
CA ILE A 183 -11.24 10.39 19.65
C ILE A 183 -9.93 9.73 19.19
N ASP A 184 -8.80 10.43 19.26
CA ASP A 184 -7.50 9.89 18.86
C ASP A 184 -7.06 8.75 19.82
N GLU A 185 -7.30 8.89 21.12
CA GLU A 185 -7.05 7.86 22.13
C GLU A 185 -7.98 6.64 21.94
N GLU A 186 -9.25 6.86 21.62
CA GLU A 186 -10.20 5.80 21.33
C GLU A 186 -9.80 5.05 20.05
N MET A 187 -9.39 5.76 19.00
CA MET A 187 -8.89 5.19 17.75
C MET A 187 -7.63 4.36 17.98
N PHE A 188 -6.70 4.84 18.81
CA PHE A 188 -5.51 4.07 19.19
C PHE A 188 -5.89 2.80 19.95
N ALA A 189 -6.79 2.89 20.94
CA ALA A 189 -7.26 1.73 21.70
C ALA A 189 -7.96 0.70 20.79
N CYS A 190 -8.70 1.13 19.76
CA CYS A 190 -9.26 0.25 18.74
C CYS A 190 -8.17 -0.43 17.92
N ALA A 191 -7.13 0.30 17.52
CA ALA A 191 -6.00 -0.26 16.77
C ALA A 191 -5.31 -1.40 17.54
N GLU A 192 -5.09 -1.23 18.84
CA GLU A 192 -4.49 -2.26 19.70
C GLU A 192 -5.38 -3.51 19.80
N LYS A 193 -6.68 -3.36 20.04
CA LYS A 193 -7.62 -4.51 20.06
C LYS A 193 -7.68 -5.25 18.75
N ILE A 194 -7.68 -4.53 17.63
CA ILE A 194 -7.69 -5.13 16.29
C ILE A 194 -6.39 -5.91 16.06
N ALA A 195 -5.24 -5.38 16.49
CA ALA A 195 -3.96 -6.07 16.38
C ALA A 195 -3.90 -7.34 17.24
N GLU A 196 -4.50 -7.34 18.44
CA GLU A 196 -4.63 -8.52 19.28
C GLU A 196 -5.48 -9.60 18.58
N ILE A 197 -6.62 -9.22 17.99
CA ILE A 197 -7.48 -10.15 17.25
C ILE A 197 -6.75 -10.71 16.02
N ASP A 198 -6.05 -9.86 15.28
CA ASP A 198 -5.27 -10.27 14.10
C ASP A 198 -4.19 -11.28 14.46
N GLN A 199 -3.47 -11.06 15.59
CA GLN A 199 -2.49 -12.01 16.12
C GLN A 199 -3.15 -13.32 16.57
N GLN A 200 -4.30 -13.29 17.23
CA GLN A 200 -5.04 -14.48 17.61
C GLN A 200 -5.46 -15.32 16.39
N MET A 201 -5.92 -14.65 15.31
CA MET A 201 -6.26 -15.32 14.05
C MET A 201 -5.03 -15.96 13.40
N GLN A 202 -3.89 -15.28 13.41
CA GLN A 202 -2.60 -15.81 12.96
C GLN A 202 -2.21 -17.07 13.74
N ASP A 203 -2.32 -17.06 15.07
CA ASP A 203 -1.92 -18.18 15.93
C ASP A 203 -2.86 -19.38 15.77
N MET A 204 -4.16 -19.14 15.60
CA MET A 204 -5.12 -20.21 15.26
C MET A 204 -4.78 -20.86 13.92
N TYR A 205 -4.47 -20.05 12.91
CA TYR A 205 -4.07 -20.56 11.60
C TYR A 205 -2.80 -21.43 11.68
N ARG A 206 -1.75 -21.00 12.39
CA ARG A 206 -0.53 -21.78 12.57
C ARG A 206 -0.83 -23.14 13.23
N ARG A 207 -1.63 -23.16 14.28
CA ARG A 207 -2.02 -24.40 14.97
C ARG A 207 -2.77 -25.38 14.06
N ILE A 208 -3.64 -24.90 13.19
CA ILE A 208 -4.35 -25.72 12.20
C ILE A 208 -3.35 -26.29 11.18
N ALA A 209 -2.48 -25.47 10.61
CA ALA A 209 -1.48 -25.88 9.64
C ALA A 209 -0.52 -26.94 10.22
N ASP A 210 -0.08 -26.76 11.47
CA ASP A 210 0.77 -27.73 12.17
C ASP A 210 0.05 -29.07 12.40
N ALA A 211 -1.24 -29.04 12.75
CA ALA A 211 -2.06 -30.25 12.95
C ALA A 211 -2.23 -31.03 11.61
N GLU A 212 -2.48 -30.33 10.50
CA GLU A 212 -2.58 -30.93 9.17
C GLU A 212 -1.25 -31.57 8.74
N ALA A 213 -0.14 -30.86 8.90
CA ALA A 213 1.19 -31.38 8.58
C ALA A 213 1.55 -32.65 9.38
N ASN A 214 1.22 -32.67 10.67
CA ASN A 214 1.43 -33.83 11.54
C ASN A 214 0.55 -35.05 11.15
N ALA A 215 -0.71 -34.78 10.74
CA ALA A 215 -1.62 -35.81 10.28
C ALA A 215 -1.15 -36.47 8.97
N ASP A 216 -0.57 -35.69 8.07
CA ASP A 216 -0.02 -36.18 6.79
C ASP A 216 1.31 -36.91 6.97
N ALA A 217 2.13 -36.51 7.94
CA ALA A 217 3.34 -37.21 8.29
C ALA A 217 3.05 -38.59 8.92
N ALA A 218 1.95 -38.71 9.68
CA ALA A 218 1.54 -39.99 10.31
C ALA A 218 0.93 -41.01 9.32
N LYS A 219 0.58 -40.60 8.09
CA LYS A 219 0.02 -41.43 7.02
C LYS A 219 1.11 -42.02 6.08
N LYS A 220 2.33 -41.54 6.18
CA LYS A 220 3.52 -42.04 5.41
C LYS A 220 4.33 -43.03 6.19
#